data_b0ccdbbf54b0b64fa9df246f08e98947
#
_entry.id   b0ccdbbf54b0b64fa9df246f08e98947
#
_cell.length_a   1.000
_cell.length_b   1.000
_cell.length_c   1.000
_cell.angle_alpha   90.00
_cell.angle_beta   90.00
_cell.angle_gamma   90.00
#
_symmetry.space_group_name_H-M   'P 1'
#
loop_
_entity.id
_entity.type
_entity.pdbx_description
1 polymer ?
#
loop_
_entity_poly.entity_id
_entity_poly.type
_entity_poly.pdbx_seq_one_letter_code
_entity_poly.pdbx_strand_id
1 'polypeptide(L)'
;MAGSTRRDPLGLRRAMSDRLLQALIAAMALLACLGFAAARGVEALGERWRQGAEAAVTIQVPDPTRTRIALALGVLATLPEVADANPVDPDRLAELLRPWLGEQPNLALPGVIEVRLRNLDADVALIGDRVAEAVPGAVTEAHGLWVGRLAALATAVQGVAYAALVLVGLIAVAVVAVATRAALIARQDSVAVLHQLGATDREIAGRFSGRAMILALGGGVAGVLVAVPAFFLLARLAQPFGGEVMAEALSGLPWASLPWRDIAMVPVAAGAIGWLTAQAVVRVWLARLP
;
A
#
# COMPACT_ATOMS: atom_id res chain seq x y z
N MET A 1 -59.60 -3.00 9.25
CA MET A 1 -58.73 -4.19 8.95
C MET A 1 -57.39 -3.95 9.65
N ALA A 2 -57.20 -4.54 10.84
CA ALA A 2 -56.00 -4.36 11.65
C ALA A 2 -54.92 -5.31 11.15
N GLY A 3 -53.86 -4.74 10.59
CA GLY A 3 -52.67 -5.48 10.21
C GLY A 3 -51.98 -6.03 11.45
N SER A 4 -51.98 -7.35 11.62
CA SER A 4 -51.25 -8.06 12.68
C SER A 4 -49.75 -7.83 12.53
N THR A 5 -49.18 -6.92 13.34
CA THR A 5 -47.76 -6.85 13.57
C THR A 5 -47.33 -8.20 14.16
N ARG A 6 -46.76 -9.08 13.34
CA ARG A 6 -46.14 -10.31 13.81
C ARG A 6 -45.08 -9.94 14.84
N ARG A 7 -45.45 -10.08 16.12
CA ARG A 7 -44.50 -10.03 17.25
C ARG A 7 -43.49 -11.14 16.99
N ASP A 8 -42.20 -10.77 16.91
CA ASP A 8 -41.09 -11.71 16.87
C ASP A 8 -40.77 -12.15 18.31
N PRO A 9 -41.35 -13.28 18.79
CA PRO A 9 -41.27 -13.68 20.19
C PRO A 9 -39.88 -14.18 20.56
N LEU A 10 -39.01 -14.46 19.56
CA LEU A 10 -37.67 -15.00 19.76
C LEU A 10 -36.55 -14.00 19.53
N GLY A 11 -36.87 -12.75 19.19
CA GLY A 11 -35.84 -11.71 18.96
C GLY A 11 -34.88 -11.99 17.79
N LEU A 12 -35.18 -12.97 16.93
CA LEU A 12 -34.34 -13.43 15.83
C LEU A 12 -34.05 -12.34 14.81
N ARG A 13 -35.02 -11.46 14.55
CA ARG A 13 -34.81 -10.30 13.65
C ARG A 13 -33.78 -9.32 14.17
N ARG A 14 -33.69 -9.12 15.49
CA ARG A 14 -32.69 -8.23 16.11
C ARG A 14 -31.30 -8.85 16.07
N ALA A 15 -31.20 -10.15 16.37
CA ALA A 15 -29.92 -10.88 16.30
C ALA A 15 -29.40 -10.99 14.86
N MET A 16 -30.29 -11.17 13.87
CA MET A 16 -29.90 -11.18 12.45
C MET A 16 -29.43 -9.81 11.97
N SER A 17 -30.10 -8.72 12.36
CA SER A 17 -29.68 -7.36 11.99
C SER A 17 -28.29 -7.01 12.53
N ASP A 18 -28.00 -7.37 13.78
CA ASP A 18 -26.68 -7.13 14.39
C ASP A 18 -25.57 -7.96 13.72
N ARG A 19 -25.86 -9.23 13.40
CA ARG A 19 -24.91 -10.11 12.69
C ARG A 19 -24.63 -9.64 11.26
N LEU A 20 -25.66 -9.18 10.56
CA LEU A 20 -25.49 -8.63 9.20
C LEU A 20 -24.63 -7.35 9.23
N LEU A 21 -24.89 -6.46 10.20
CA LEU A 21 -24.05 -5.26 10.36
C LEU A 21 -22.60 -5.62 10.67
N GLN A 22 -22.36 -6.56 11.58
CA GLN A 22 -21.01 -7.04 11.89
C GLN A 22 -20.33 -7.68 10.67
N ALA A 23 -21.04 -8.52 9.90
CA ALA A 23 -20.52 -9.14 8.70
C ALA A 23 -20.14 -8.11 7.64
N LEU A 24 -20.96 -7.06 7.47
CA LEU A 24 -20.68 -5.99 6.53
C LEU A 24 -19.45 -5.18 6.96
N ILE A 25 -19.34 -4.84 8.23
CA ILE A 25 -18.15 -4.16 8.78
C ILE A 25 -16.92 -5.07 8.67
N ALA A 26 -17.07 -6.37 8.89
CA ALA A 26 -15.97 -7.32 8.71
C ALA A 26 -15.46 -7.38 7.27
N ALA A 27 -16.39 -7.39 6.29
CA ALA A 27 -16.02 -7.33 4.87
C ALA A 27 -15.29 -6.02 4.52
N MET A 28 -15.74 -4.89 5.07
CA MET A 28 -15.08 -3.60 4.87
C MET A 28 -13.71 -3.55 5.54
N ALA A 29 -13.56 -4.12 6.74
CA ALA A 29 -12.29 -4.23 7.43
C ALA A 29 -11.32 -5.13 6.66
N LEU A 30 -11.80 -6.23 6.08
CA LEU A 30 -11.01 -7.08 5.19
C LEU A 30 -10.51 -6.30 3.98
N LEU A 31 -11.39 -5.55 3.30
CA LEU A 31 -11.02 -4.71 2.16
C LEU A 31 -10.02 -3.62 2.56
N ALA A 32 -10.19 -3.02 3.74
CA ALA A 32 -9.22 -2.05 4.26
C ALA A 32 -7.84 -2.69 4.50
N CYS A 33 -7.78 -3.89 5.09
CA CYS A 33 -6.52 -4.62 5.27
C CYS A 33 -5.83 -4.93 3.94
N LEU A 34 -6.60 -5.39 2.94
CA LEU A 34 -6.08 -5.65 1.59
C LEU A 34 -5.58 -4.37 0.93
N GLY A 35 -6.31 -3.26 1.07
CA GLY A 35 -5.91 -1.95 0.56
C GLY A 35 -4.61 -1.43 1.19
N PHE A 36 -4.46 -1.56 2.52
CA PHE A 36 -3.22 -1.20 3.22
C PHE A 36 -2.05 -2.08 2.77
N ALA A 37 -2.25 -3.39 2.63
CA ALA A 37 -1.20 -4.29 2.17
C ALA A 37 -0.77 -3.96 0.73
N ALA A 38 -1.73 -3.66 -0.15
CA ALA A 38 -1.44 -3.24 -1.52
C ALA A 38 -0.64 -1.92 -1.54
N ALA A 39 -1.06 -0.90 -0.77
CA ALA A 39 -0.37 0.38 -0.69
C ALA A 39 1.08 0.22 -0.20
N ARG A 40 1.30 -0.57 0.85
CA ARG A 40 2.64 -0.86 1.40
C ARG A 40 3.50 -1.71 0.47
N GLY A 41 2.89 -2.67 -0.22
CA GLY A 41 3.59 -3.50 -1.21
C GLY A 41 4.12 -2.65 -2.38
N VAL A 42 3.31 -1.73 -2.88
CA VAL A 42 3.71 -0.80 -3.95
C VAL A 42 4.80 0.17 -3.47
N GLU A 43 4.70 0.68 -2.24
CA GLU A 43 5.72 1.54 -1.63
C GLU A 43 7.07 0.82 -1.51
N ALA A 44 7.06 -0.40 -0.98
CA ALA A 44 8.27 -1.22 -0.84
C ALA A 44 8.90 -1.58 -2.19
N LEU A 45 8.09 -1.85 -3.21
CA LEU A 45 8.55 -2.12 -4.56
C LEU A 45 9.16 -0.87 -5.20
N GLY A 46 8.50 0.28 -5.06
CA GLY A 46 8.99 1.56 -5.56
C GLY A 46 10.32 1.97 -4.90
N GLU A 47 10.48 1.69 -3.61
CA GLU A 47 11.73 1.95 -2.89
C GLU A 47 12.88 1.04 -3.36
N ARG A 48 12.62 -0.26 -3.54
CA ARG A 48 13.61 -1.20 -4.11
C ARG A 48 14.04 -0.80 -5.52
N TRP A 49 13.10 -0.35 -6.34
CA TRP A 49 13.42 0.15 -7.69
C TRP A 49 14.26 1.41 -7.63
N ARG A 50 13.95 2.35 -6.73
CA ARG A 50 14.78 3.54 -6.51
C ARG A 50 16.19 3.16 -6.08
N GLN A 51 16.33 2.33 -5.06
CA GLN A 51 17.64 1.88 -4.57
C GLN A 51 18.44 1.13 -5.63
N GLY A 52 17.80 0.29 -6.45
CA GLY A 52 18.45 -0.39 -7.58
C GLY A 52 18.86 0.56 -8.70
N ALA A 53 18.17 1.68 -8.87
CA ALA A 53 18.46 2.67 -9.90
C ALA A 53 19.36 3.81 -9.44
N GLU A 54 19.42 4.08 -8.15
CA GLU A 54 20.36 5.05 -7.56
C GLU A 54 21.82 4.72 -7.86
N ALA A 55 22.09 3.52 -8.36
CA ALA A 55 23.46 3.02 -8.54
C ALA A 55 23.95 2.98 -9.97
N ALA A 56 23.13 3.06 -11.02
CA ALA A 56 23.63 2.59 -12.30
C ALA A 56 23.32 3.52 -13.49
N VAL A 57 24.10 4.56 -13.63
CA VAL A 57 24.45 5.04 -14.97
C VAL A 57 25.57 4.14 -15.47
N THR A 58 25.30 3.45 -16.57
CA THR A 58 26.29 2.57 -17.19
C THR A 58 26.96 3.29 -18.34
N ILE A 59 28.29 3.38 -18.30
CA ILE A 59 29.07 3.94 -19.41
C ILE A 59 29.74 2.79 -20.13
N GLN A 60 29.43 2.64 -21.41
CA GLN A 60 30.05 1.67 -22.28
C GLN A 60 31.21 2.33 -23.04
N VAL A 61 32.40 1.77 -22.90
CA VAL A 61 33.60 2.22 -23.57
C VAL A 61 33.92 1.21 -24.69
N PRO A 62 33.80 1.58 -25.95
CA PRO A 62 34.25 0.71 -27.06
C PRO A 62 35.78 0.55 -27.02
N ASP A 63 36.26 -0.61 -27.42
CA ASP A 63 37.68 -0.97 -27.38
C ASP A 63 38.33 -0.70 -26.00
N PRO A 64 38.04 -1.51 -24.98
CA PRO A 64 38.40 -1.24 -23.60
C PRO A 64 39.89 -1.42 -23.33
N THR A 65 40.69 -0.45 -23.73
CA THR A 65 42.10 -0.40 -23.31
C THR A 65 42.20 0.18 -21.91
N ARG A 66 43.19 -0.24 -21.14
CA ARG A 66 43.45 0.29 -19.79
C ARG A 66 43.51 1.82 -19.77
N THR A 67 44.11 2.41 -20.81
CA THR A 67 44.25 3.87 -20.95
C THR A 67 42.87 4.56 -21.13
N ARG A 68 42.00 4.00 -21.96
CA ARG A 68 40.65 4.57 -22.21
C ARG A 68 39.75 4.49 -20.97
N ILE A 69 39.79 3.36 -20.28
CA ILE A 69 39.08 3.19 -19.02
C ILE A 69 39.60 4.16 -17.95
N ALA A 70 40.93 4.31 -17.82
CA ALA A 70 41.54 5.24 -16.88
C ALA A 70 41.20 6.72 -17.20
N LEU A 71 41.12 7.09 -18.47
CA LEU A 71 40.70 8.44 -18.89
C LEU A 71 39.24 8.68 -18.51
N ALA A 72 38.32 7.73 -18.78
CA ALA A 72 36.94 7.83 -18.41
C ALA A 72 36.74 7.97 -16.88
N LEU A 73 37.44 7.13 -16.11
CA LEU A 73 37.42 7.21 -14.64
C LEU A 73 38.01 8.54 -14.13
N GLY A 74 39.07 9.06 -14.76
CA GLY A 74 39.63 10.35 -14.42
C GLY A 74 38.66 11.50 -14.60
N VAL A 75 37.91 11.51 -15.71
CA VAL A 75 36.83 12.51 -15.94
C VAL A 75 35.70 12.37 -14.91
N LEU A 76 35.24 11.14 -14.69
CA LEU A 76 34.17 10.86 -13.74
C LEU A 76 34.53 11.30 -12.32
N ALA A 77 35.75 11.10 -11.89
CA ALA A 77 36.25 11.53 -10.58
C ALA A 77 36.26 13.06 -10.37
N THR A 78 36.26 13.85 -11.46
CA THR A 78 36.19 15.32 -11.39
C THR A 78 34.77 15.89 -11.32
N LEU A 79 33.77 15.05 -11.59
CA LEU A 79 32.37 15.48 -11.61
C LEU A 79 31.75 15.41 -10.21
N PRO A 80 31.21 16.53 -9.68
CA PRO A 80 30.64 16.59 -8.34
C PRO A 80 29.38 15.74 -8.19
N GLU A 81 28.66 15.44 -9.29
CA GLU A 81 27.46 14.63 -9.35
C GLU A 81 27.77 13.12 -9.14
N VAL A 82 29.02 12.69 -9.37
CA VAL A 82 29.46 11.31 -9.26
C VAL A 82 29.86 11.00 -7.82
N ALA A 83 29.26 9.97 -7.25
CA ALA A 83 29.63 9.46 -5.92
C ALA A 83 30.75 8.44 -6.02
N ASP A 84 30.65 7.55 -6.99
CA ASP A 84 31.59 6.45 -7.21
C ASP A 84 31.53 5.99 -8.66
N ALA A 85 32.64 5.49 -9.20
CA ALA A 85 32.74 4.96 -10.56
C ALA A 85 33.66 3.74 -10.56
N ASN A 86 33.10 2.57 -10.82
CA ASN A 86 33.82 1.31 -10.79
C ASN A 86 33.80 0.63 -12.16
N PRO A 87 34.96 0.23 -12.72
CA PRO A 87 34.99 -0.59 -13.92
C PRO A 87 34.56 -2.01 -13.58
N VAL A 88 33.66 -2.56 -14.39
CA VAL A 88 33.23 -3.95 -14.27
C VAL A 88 34.35 -4.85 -14.81
N ASP A 89 34.64 -5.90 -14.05
CA ASP A 89 35.61 -6.91 -14.46
C ASP A 89 35.15 -7.60 -15.75
N PRO A 90 35.97 -7.62 -16.82
CA PRO A 90 35.61 -8.29 -18.08
C PRO A 90 35.23 -9.76 -17.90
N ASP A 91 35.88 -10.47 -16.99
CA ASP A 91 35.59 -11.88 -16.73
C ASP A 91 34.18 -12.06 -16.11
N ARG A 92 33.82 -11.17 -15.19
CA ARG A 92 32.48 -11.15 -14.60
C ARG A 92 31.41 -10.77 -15.62
N LEU A 93 31.72 -9.83 -16.52
CA LEU A 93 30.80 -9.46 -17.61
C LEU A 93 30.58 -10.62 -18.57
N ALA A 94 31.64 -11.34 -18.92
CA ALA A 94 31.57 -12.54 -19.78
C ALA A 94 30.75 -13.66 -19.12
N GLU A 95 30.91 -13.87 -17.81
CA GLU A 95 30.12 -14.85 -17.05
C GLU A 95 28.62 -14.50 -17.00
N LEU A 96 28.27 -13.23 -16.79
CA LEU A 96 26.89 -12.76 -16.79
C LEU A 96 26.23 -12.90 -18.18
N LEU A 97 26.96 -12.74 -19.25
CA LEU A 97 26.48 -12.85 -20.63
C LEU A 97 26.48 -14.30 -21.17
N ARG A 98 27.17 -15.22 -20.51
CA ARG A 98 27.29 -16.63 -20.91
C ARG A 98 25.96 -17.34 -21.14
N PRO A 99 24.89 -17.16 -20.34
CA PRO A 99 23.60 -17.78 -20.58
C PRO A 99 22.92 -17.33 -21.87
N TRP A 100 23.25 -16.14 -22.37
CA TRP A 100 22.61 -15.50 -23.54
C TRP A 100 23.45 -15.65 -24.82
N LEU A 101 24.79 -15.62 -24.70
CA LEU A 101 25.70 -15.62 -25.83
C LEU A 101 26.40 -16.97 -26.07
N GLY A 102 26.23 -17.92 -25.13
CA GLY A 102 27.00 -19.17 -25.17
C GLY A 102 28.50 -18.97 -24.96
N GLU A 103 29.31 -20.02 -25.18
CA GLU A 103 30.74 -19.93 -25.14
C GLU A 103 31.29 -19.43 -26.49
N GLN A 104 31.32 -18.12 -26.67
CA GLN A 104 31.99 -17.51 -27.83
C GLN A 104 33.30 -16.83 -27.38
N PRO A 105 34.45 -17.47 -27.63
CA PRO A 105 35.73 -16.99 -27.06
C PRO A 105 36.29 -15.71 -27.71
N ASN A 106 35.67 -15.18 -28.76
CA ASN A 106 36.15 -14.01 -29.50
C ASN A 106 35.18 -12.82 -29.56
N LEU A 107 34.24 -12.73 -28.63
CA LEU A 107 33.36 -11.56 -28.58
C LEU A 107 34.11 -10.39 -27.96
N ALA A 108 34.37 -9.32 -28.75
CA ALA A 108 34.92 -8.08 -28.21
C ALA A 108 33.85 -7.42 -27.35
N LEU A 109 33.91 -7.63 -26.02
CA LEU A 109 33.02 -7.01 -25.07
C LEU A 109 33.45 -5.55 -24.86
N PRO A 110 32.50 -4.58 -24.84
CA PRO A 110 32.80 -3.21 -24.45
C PRO A 110 33.23 -3.17 -22.98
N GLY A 111 34.07 -2.21 -22.63
CA GLY A 111 34.34 -1.93 -21.22
C GLY A 111 33.14 -1.27 -20.61
N VAL A 112 32.71 -1.78 -19.47
CA VAL A 112 31.55 -1.25 -18.73
C VAL A 112 32.04 -0.58 -17.46
N ILE A 113 31.62 0.68 -17.25
CA ILE A 113 31.87 1.42 -16.02
C ILE A 113 30.52 1.67 -15.35
N GLU A 114 30.33 1.16 -14.14
CA GLU A 114 29.18 1.45 -13.30
C GLU A 114 29.44 2.76 -12.54
N VAL A 115 28.61 3.76 -12.79
CA VAL A 115 28.68 5.08 -12.16
C VAL A 115 27.54 5.24 -11.18
N ARG A 116 27.86 5.51 -9.93
CA ARG A 116 26.90 5.85 -8.90
C ARG A 116 26.79 7.36 -8.77
N LEU A 117 25.59 7.89 -8.91
CA LEU A 117 25.32 9.31 -8.76
C LEU A 117 25.03 9.66 -7.29
N ARG A 118 25.37 10.89 -6.90
CA ARG A 118 25.02 11.45 -5.56
C ARG A 118 23.56 11.88 -5.50
N ASN A 119 23.01 12.36 -6.63
CA ASN A 119 21.65 12.84 -6.76
C ASN A 119 20.99 12.25 -8.00
N LEU A 120 19.73 11.86 -7.88
CA LEU A 120 18.91 11.36 -9.00
C LEU A 120 18.56 12.46 -10.03
N ASP A 121 18.64 13.72 -9.63
CA ASP A 121 18.39 14.90 -10.49
C ASP A 121 19.62 15.31 -11.30
N ALA A 122 20.74 14.57 -11.20
CA ALA A 122 21.93 14.85 -11.96
C ALA A 122 21.67 14.71 -13.47
N ASP A 123 22.17 15.67 -14.25
CA ASP A 123 22.05 15.63 -15.71
C ASP A 123 23.01 14.58 -16.29
N VAL A 124 22.46 13.39 -16.54
CA VAL A 124 23.20 12.26 -17.09
C VAL A 124 23.71 12.55 -18.51
N ALA A 125 23.00 13.41 -19.27
CA ALA A 125 23.43 13.80 -20.60
C ALA A 125 24.73 14.61 -20.52
N LEU A 126 24.84 15.54 -19.58
CA LEU A 126 26.05 16.32 -19.34
C LEU A 126 27.24 15.44 -18.94
N ILE A 127 27.01 14.43 -18.10
CA ILE A 127 28.05 13.44 -17.72
C ILE A 127 28.48 12.66 -18.95
N GLY A 128 27.52 12.22 -19.77
CA GLY A 128 27.79 11.50 -21.01
C GLY A 128 28.62 12.30 -22.00
N ASP A 129 28.27 13.55 -22.22
CA ASP A 129 28.99 14.48 -23.13
C ASP A 129 30.43 14.70 -22.67
N ARG A 130 30.64 14.90 -21.37
CA ARG A 130 32.01 15.05 -20.80
C ARG A 130 32.87 13.81 -20.96
N VAL A 131 32.29 12.62 -20.80
CA VAL A 131 33.01 11.36 -21.00
C VAL A 131 33.26 11.13 -22.49
N ALA A 132 32.29 11.44 -23.36
CA ALA A 132 32.44 11.30 -24.81
C ALA A 132 33.51 12.23 -25.40
N GLU A 133 33.69 13.43 -24.84
CA GLU A 133 34.77 14.36 -25.19
C GLU A 133 36.16 13.75 -24.90
N ALA A 134 36.32 13.06 -23.77
CA ALA A 134 37.57 12.46 -23.36
C ALA A 134 37.83 11.08 -24.00
N VAL A 135 36.75 10.32 -24.23
CA VAL A 135 36.78 8.96 -24.79
C VAL A 135 35.79 8.88 -25.95
N PRO A 136 36.21 9.23 -27.17
CA PRO A 136 35.33 9.19 -28.34
C PRO A 136 34.69 7.83 -28.55
N GLY A 137 33.36 7.81 -28.74
CA GLY A 137 32.55 6.60 -28.90
C GLY A 137 32.09 5.97 -27.59
N ALA A 138 32.36 6.57 -26.45
CA ALA A 138 31.72 6.16 -25.20
C ALA A 138 30.21 6.45 -25.25
N VAL A 139 29.40 5.48 -24.86
CA VAL A 139 27.92 5.59 -24.81
C VAL A 139 27.48 5.54 -23.37
N THR A 140 26.73 6.54 -22.97
CA THR A 140 26.15 6.60 -21.62
C THR A 140 24.69 6.19 -21.67
N GLU A 141 24.35 5.11 -21.00
CA GLU A 141 22.98 4.64 -20.85
C GLU A 141 22.41 5.07 -19.52
N ALA A 142 21.43 5.94 -19.59
CA ALA A 142 20.68 6.42 -18.44
C ALA A 142 19.48 5.51 -18.16
N HIS A 143 19.65 4.52 -17.31
CA HIS A 143 18.51 3.70 -16.84
C HIS A 143 17.57 4.50 -15.94
N GLY A 144 18.02 5.65 -15.42
CA GLY A 144 17.25 6.52 -14.50
C GLY A 144 15.91 7.07 -15.06
N LEU A 145 15.80 7.29 -16.37
CA LEU A 145 14.55 7.77 -16.98
C LEU A 145 13.41 6.74 -16.85
N TRP A 146 13.73 5.46 -16.96
CA TRP A 146 12.77 4.37 -16.78
C TRP A 146 12.32 4.26 -15.34
N VAL A 147 13.25 4.38 -14.40
CA VAL A 147 12.97 4.30 -12.96
C VAL A 147 12.14 5.47 -12.49
N GLY A 148 12.38 6.69 -12.98
CA GLY A 148 11.53 7.83 -12.71
C GLY A 148 10.07 7.59 -13.15
N ARG A 149 9.85 6.99 -14.32
CA ARG A 149 8.51 6.64 -14.81
C ARG A 149 7.87 5.52 -13.97
N LEU A 150 8.64 4.51 -13.58
CA LEU A 150 8.17 3.43 -12.71
C LEU A 150 7.85 3.94 -11.30
N ALA A 151 8.67 4.84 -10.75
CA ALA A 151 8.38 5.48 -9.46
C ALA A 151 7.12 6.34 -9.50
N ALA A 152 6.91 7.10 -10.59
CA ALA A 152 5.67 7.86 -10.78
C ALA A 152 4.44 6.95 -10.89
N LEU A 153 4.56 5.81 -11.60
CA LEU A 153 3.49 4.81 -11.68
C LEU A 153 3.19 4.21 -10.30
N ALA A 154 4.22 3.85 -9.53
CA ALA A 154 4.06 3.33 -8.17
C ALA A 154 3.32 4.35 -7.28
N THR A 155 3.71 5.63 -7.34
CA THR A 155 3.03 6.71 -6.60
C THR A 155 1.56 6.87 -7.02
N ALA A 156 1.26 6.78 -8.31
CA ALA A 156 -0.11 6.84 -8.81
C ALA A 156 -0.96 5.66 -8.29
N VAL A 157 -0.43 4.44 -8.35
CA VAL A 157 -1.11 3.23 -7.84
C VAL A 157 -1.33 3.33 -6.32
N GLN A 158 -0.34 3.83 -5.58
CA GLN A 158 -0.47 4.09 -4.15
C GLN A 158 -1.58 5.12 -3.86
N GLY A 159 -1.65 6.19 -4.65
CA GLY A 159 -2.73 7.19 -4.56
C GLY A 159 -4.11 6.57 -4.76
N VAL A 160 -4.27 5.70 -5.74
CA VAL A 160 -5.53 4.95 -5.98
C VAL A 160 -5.87 4.04 -4.79
N ALA A 161 -4.89 3.35 -4.21
CA ALA A 161 -5.10 2.49 -3.05
C ALA A 161 -5.59 3.30 -1.82
N TYR A 162 -5.00 4.47 -1.55
CA TYR A 162 -5.49 5.35 -0.48
C TYR A 162 -6.88 5.93 -0.77
N ALA A 163 -7.16 6.30 -2.02
CA ALA A 163 -8.52 6.75 -2.40
C ALA A 163 -9.56 5.64 -2.17
N ALA A 164 -9.23 4.40 -2.49
CA ALA A 164 -10.09 3.25 -2.22
C ALA A 164 -10.31 3.05 -0.70
N LEU A 165 -9.28 3.21 0.13
CA LEU A 165 -9.40 3.15 1.60
C LEU A 165 -10.33 4.24 2.14
N VAL A 166 -10.21 5.47 1.64
CA VAL A 166 -11.13 6.57 2.01
C VAL A 166 -12.56 6.22 1.62
N LEU A 167 -12.77 5.67 0.42
CA LEU A 167 -14.09 5.26 -0.05
C LEU A 167 -14.69 4.16 0.86
N VAL A 168 -13.91 3.15 1.23
CA VAL A 168 -14.33 2.11 2.19
C VAL A 168 -14.73 2.74 3.53
N GLY A 169 -13.96 3.71 4.03
CA GLY A 169 -14.29 4.45 5.24
C GLY A 169 -15.61 5.22 5.13
N LEU A 170 -15.85 5.91 4.01
CA LEU A 170 -17.11 6.62 3.75
C LEU A 170 -18.31 5.67 3.69
N ILE A 171 -18.15 4.52 3.04
CA ILE A 171 -19.20 3.50 2.99
C ILE A 171 -19.46 2.96 4.42
N ALA A 172 -18.43 2.74 5.23
CA ALA A 172 -18.60 2.32 6.63
C ALA A 172 -19.41 3.35 7.44
N VAL A 173 -19.11 4.64 7.29
CA VAL A 173 -19.90 5.72 7.89
C VAL A 173 -21.35 5.66 7.45
N ALA A 174 -21.62 5.53 6.15
CA ALA A 174 -22.98 5.46 5.61
C ALA A 174 -23.75 4.26 6.16
N VAL A 175 -23.13 3.08 6.19
CA VAL A 175 -23.74 1.84 6.71
C VAL A 175 -24.08 1.98 8.19
N VAL A 176 -23.16 2.47 9.01
CA VAL A 176 -23.41 2.70 10.44
C VAL A 176 -24.49 3.75 10.65
N ALA A 177 -24.51 4.83 9.85
CA ALA A 177 -25.51 5.86 9.94
C ALA A 177 -26.93 5.32 9.65
N VAL A 178 -27.08 4.55 8.57
CA VAL A 178 -28.36 3.90 8.20
C VAL A 178 -28.79 2.91 9.28
N ALA A 179 -27.87 2.06 9.75
CA ALA A 179 -28.18 1.09 10.80
C ALA A 179 -28.59 1.77 12.12
N THR A 180 -27.90 2.82 12.53
CA THR A 180 -28.23 3.60 13.74
C THR A 180 -29.60 4.29 13.60
N ARG A 181 -29.88 4.91 12.44
CA ARG A 181 -31.16 5.54 12.16
C ARG A 181 -32.30 4.53 12.20
N ALA A 182 -32.13 3.37 11.59
CA ALA A 182 -33.12 2.29 11.63
C ALA A 182 -33.37 1.79 13.06
N ALA A 183 -32.32 1.67 13.88
CA ALA A 183 -32.44 1.28 15.28
C ALA A 183 -33.17 2.33 16.14
N LEU A 184 -32.97 3.63 15.87
CA LEU A 184 -33.69 4.72 16.52
C LEU A 184 -35.19 4.71 16.18
N ILE A 185 -35.53 4.60 14.89
CA ILE A 185 -36.94 4.53 14.44
C ILE A 185 -37.63 3.32 15.05
N ALA A 186 -36.98 2.16 15.12
CA ALA A 186 -37.54 0.96 15.72
C ALA A 186 -37.80 1.07 17.24
N ARG A 187 -37.25 2.09 17.91
CA ARG A 187 -37.35 2.30 19.37
C ARG A 187 -37.84 3.69 19.75
N GLN A 188 -38.43 4.42 18.82
CA GLN A 188 -38.80 5.81 19.01
C GLN A 188 -39.72 6.00 20.25
N ASP A 189 -40.69 5.08 20.48
CA ASP A 189 -41.58 5.15 21.62
C ASP A 189 -40.85 5.01 22.98
N SER A 190 -39.88 4.09 23.03
CA SER A 190 -39.06 3.90 24.23
C SER A 190 -38.13 5.09 24.50
N VAL A 191 -37.62 5.70 23.45
CA VAL A 191 -36.74 6.90 23.56
C VAL A 191 -37.57 8.10 24.01
N ALA A 192 -38.80 8.28 23.48
CA ALA A 192 -39.69 9.34 23.88
C ALA A 192 -40.06 9.25 25.37
N VAL A 193 -40.38 8.06 25.88
CA VAL A 193 -40.66 7.83 27.31
C VAL A 193 -39.45 8.15 28.19
N LEU A 194 -38.26 7.72 27.77
CA LEU A 194 -37.00 8.01 28.48
C LEU A 194 -36.71 9.52 28.53
N HIS A 195 -36.98 10.24 27.45
CA HIS A 195 -36.80 11.68 27.37
C HIS A 195 -37.80 12.42 28.31
N GLN A 196 -39.07 11.98 28.35
CA GLN A 196 -40.08 12.50 29.29
C GLN A 196 -39.75 12.24 30.77
N LEU A 197 -39.00 11.16 31.05
CA LEU A 197 -38.49 10.86 32.41
C LEU A 197 -37.24 11.65 32.79
N GLY A 198 -36.76 12.56 31.92
CA GLY A 198 -35.63 13.46 32.20
C GLY A 198 -34.25 12.91 31.82
N ALA A 199 -34.18 11.83 31.02
CA ALA A 199 -32.89 11.35 30.51
C ALA A 199 -32.29 12.40 29.57
N THR A 200 -31.00 12.68 29.78
CA THR A 200 -30.28 13.64 28.94
C THR A 200 -29.96 13.06 27.56
N ASP A 201 -29.97 13.91 26.54
CA ASP A 201 -29.58 13.52 25.16
C ASP A 201 -28.24 12.83 25.09
N ARG A 202 -27.31 13.23 25.97
CA ARG A 202 -25.98 12.66 26.06
C ARG A 202 -25.99 11.21 26.53
N GLU A 203 -26.85 10.86 27.47
CA GLU A 203 -26.97 9.48 27.96
C GLU A 203 -27.64 8.57 26.92
N ILE A 204 -28.65 9.06 26.23
CA ILE A 204 -29.30 8.33 25.14
C ILE A 204 -28.29 8.10 24.02
N ALA A 205 -27.63 9.15 23.57
CA ALA A 205 -26.61 9.05 22.53
C ALA A 205 -25.44 8.12 22.93
N GLY A 206 -25.00 8.17 24.18
CA GLY A 206 -23.93 7.32 24.71
C GLY A 206 -24.22 5.82 24.64
N ARG A 207 -25.48 5.42 24.94
CA ARG A 207 -25.89 4.00 24.87
C ARG A 207 -25.90 3.47 23.43
N PHE A 208 -26.41 4.26 22.47
CA PHE A 208 -26.43 3.88 21.07
C PHE A 208 -25.02 3.85 20.46
N SER A 209 -24.20 4.87 20.74
CA SER A 209 -22.84 4.95 20.23
C SER A 209 -21.94 3.86 20.82
N GLY A 210 -22.07 3.53 22.11
CA GLY A 210 -21.35 2.44 22.74
C GLY A 210 -21.66 1.08 22.10
N ARG A 211 -22.95 0.82 21.80
CA ARG A 211 -23.34 -0.41 21.09
C ARG A 211 -22.78 -0.44 19.67
N ALA A 212 -22.86 0.65 18.92
CA ALA A 212 -22.33 0.76 17.58
C ALA A 212 -20.81 0.54 17.58
N MET A 213 -20.09 1.09 18.55
CA MET A 213 -18.65 0.89 18.73
C MET A 213 -18.31 -0.58 18.95
N ILE A 214 -19.02 -1.28 19.84
CA ILE A 214 -18.75 -2.71 20.13
C ILE A 214 -18.99 -3.57 18.89
N LEU A 215 -20.10 -3.32 18.17
CA LEU A 215 -20.42 -4.04 16.94
C LEU A 215 -19.38 -3.78 15.84
N ALA A 216 -18.91 -2.53 15.71
CA ALA A 216 -17.92 -2.14 14.73
C ALA A 216 -16.52 -2.69 15.08
N LEU A 217 -16.12 -2.67 16.35
CA LEU A 217 -14.90 -3.32 16.84
C LEU A 217 -14.93 -4.82 16.55
N GLY A 218 -16.03 -5.50 16.91
CA GLY A 218 -16.20 -6.93 16.68
C GLY A 218 -16.14 -7.29 15.18
N GLY A 219 -16.79 -6.49 14.33
CA GLY A 219 -16.68 -6.62 12.87
C GLY A 219 -15.26 -6.37 12.37
N GLY A 220 -14.60 -5.32 12.87
CA GLY A 220 -13.20 -5.02 12.53
C GLY A 220 -12.24 -6.15 12.88
N VAL A 221 -12.35 -6.71 14.08
CA VAL A 221 -11.56 -7.87 14.52
C VAL A 221 -11.84 -9.10 13.64
N ALA A 222 -13.10 -9.39 13.35
CA ALA A 222 -13.46 -10.49 12.46
C ALA A 222 -12.87 -10.31 11.05
N GLY A 223 -12.90 -9.09 10.51
CA GLY A 223 -12.28 -8.77 9.22
C GLY A 223 -10.77 -9.00 9.21
N VAL A 224 -10.06 -8.59 10.25
CA VAL A 224 -8.62 -8.85 10.41
C VAL A 224 -8.33 -10.33 10.52
N LEU A 225 -9.13 -11.09 11.28
CA LEU A 225 -8.97 -12.54 11.42
C LEU A 225 -9.13 -13.29 10.08
N VAL A 226 -9.97 -12.77 9.18
CA VAL A 226 -10.10 -13.30 7.81
C VAL A 226 -8.99 -12.79 6.90
N ALA A 227 -8.51 -11.56 7.09
CA ALA A 227 -7.45 -10.97 6.27
C ALA A 227 -6.13 -11.74 6.40
N VAL A 228 -5.76 -12.18 7.61
CA VAL A 228 -4.50 -12.89 7.85
C VAL A 228 -4.38 -14.16 6.99
N PRO A 229 -5.32 -15.13 7.03
CA PRO A 229 -5.24 -16.30 6.16
C PRO A 229 -5.37 -15.95 4.66
N ALA A 230 -6.12 -14.90 4.31
CA ALA A 230 -6.21 -14.44 2.93
C ALA A 230 -4.85 -13.96 2.41
N PHE A 231 -4.06 -13.24 3.20
CA PHE A 231 -2.69 -12.86 2.84
C PHE A 231 -1.78 -14.07 2.63
N PHE A 232 -1.87 -15.07 3.51
CA PHE A 232 -1.10 -16.31 3.34
C PHE A 232 -1.47 -17.05 2.06
N LEU A 233 -2.77 -17.11 1.74
CA LEU A 233 -3.25 -17.75 0.52
C LEU A 233 -2.76 -16.98 -0.72
N LEU A 234 -2.87 -15.65 -0.72
CA LEU A 234 -2.39 -14.80 -1.80
C LEU A 234 -0.87 -14.97 -2.00
N ALA A 235 -0.10 -14.97 -0.93
CA ALA A 235 1.34 -15.18 -0.99
C ALA A 235 1.70 -16.52 -1.61
N ARG A 236 1.00 -17.60 -1.23
CA ARG A 236 1.21 -18.93 -1.83
C ARG A 236 0.82 -19.00 -3.30
N LEU A 237 -0.28 -18.37 -3.69
CA LEU A 237 -0.74 -18.34 -5.09
C LEU A 237 0.18 -17.50 -5.98
N ALA A 238 0.85 -16.50 -5.44
CA ALA A 238 1.79 -15.66 -6.17
C ALA A 238 3.17 -16.30 -6.37
N GLN A 239 3.53 -17.32 -5.61
CA GLN A 239 4.84 -18.02 -5.72
C GLN A 239 5.18 -18.51 -7.15
N PRO A 240 4.26 -19.09 -7.95
CA PRO A 240 4.59 -19.59 -9.29
C PRO A 240 4.84 -18.47 -10.32
N PHE A 241 4.35 -17.25 -10.06
CA PHE A 241 4.42 -16.12 -11.00
C PHE A 241 5.54 -15.13 -10.66
N GLY A 242 6.10 -15.25 -9.47
CA GLY A 242 7.22 -14.43 -9.03
C GLY A 242 8.50 -15.22 -9.19
N GLY A 243 9.40 -14.81 -10.09
CA GLY A 243 10.77 -15.25 -10.02
C GLY A 243 11.33 -15.04 -8.60
N GLU A 244 12.55 -15.48 -8.33
CA GLU A 244 13.18 -15.46 -6.99
C GLU A 244 12.97 -14.13 -6.23
N VAL A 245 12.94 -13.00 -6.93
CA VAL A 245 12.70 -11.66 -6.37
C VAL A 245 11.29 -11.48 -5.77
N MET A 246 10.26 -12.04 -6.43
CA MET A 246 8.88 -11.96 -5.93
C MET A 246 8.64 -13.05 -4.87
N ALA A 247 9.24 -14.22 -5.03
CA ALA A 247 9.23 -15.27 -4.02
C ALA A 247 9.95 -14.80 -2.75
N GLU A 248 11.05 -14.08 -2.85
CA GLU A 248 11.77 -13.47 -1.73
C GLU A 248 11.00 -12.31 -1.10
N ALA A 249 10.30 -11.50 -1.91
CA ALA A 249 9.40 -10.45 -1.42
C ALA A 249 8.16 -11.02 -0.69
N LEU A 250 7.66 -12.19 -1.10
CA LEU A 250 6.48 -12.83 -0.55
C LEU A 250 6.79 -13.95 0.44
N SER A 251 7.92 -14.69 0.26
CA SER A 251 8.41 -15.70 1.20
C SER A 251 9.19 -15.10 2.36
N GLY A 252 9.79 -13.95 2.13
CA GLY A 252 10.36 -13.07 3.14
C GLY A 252 9.31 -12.20 3.84
N LEU A 253 8.01 -12.58 3.83
CA LEU A 253 7.04 -12.09 4.81
C LEU A 253 7.23 -12.90 6.12
N PRO A 254 8.33 -12.65 6.87
CA PRO A 254 8.33 -13.06 8.25
C PRO A 254 7.20 -12.31 8.91
N TRP A 255 6.63 -12.86 9.93
CA TRP A 255 5.65 -12.18 10.80
C TRP A 255 6.06 -10.74 11.16
N ALA A 256 7.35 -10.43 11.09
CA ALA A 256 7.92 -9.11 11.35
C ALA A 256 7.67 -8.07 10.23
N SER A 257 7.45 -8.47 8.99
CA SER A 257 7.30 -7.53 7.85
C SER A 257 5.84 -7.19 7.52
N LEU A 258 4.85 -7.91 8.08
CA LEU A 258 3.47 -7.46 8.01
C LEU A 258 3.34 -6.14 8.77
N PRO A 259 2.62 -5.16 8.22
CA PRO A 259 2.36 -3.90 8.90
C PRO A 259 1.36 -4.10 10.05
N TRP A 260 1.78 -4.84 11.10
CA TRP A 260 0.94 -5.17 12.25
C TRP A 260 0.31 -3.94 12.89
N ARG A 261 1.03 -2.80 12.86
CA ARG A 261 0.51 -1.53 13.34
C ARG A 261 -0.70 -1.08 12.55
N ASP A 262 -0.63 -1.14 11.21
CA ASP A 262 -1.71 -0.70 10.32
C ASP A 262 -2.91 -1.68 10.42
N ILE A 263 -2.64 -2.99 10.46
CA ILE A 263 -3.66 -4.04 10.64
C ILE A 263 -4.35 -3.91 12.00
N ALA A 264 -3.61 -3.69 13.09
CA ALA A 264 -4.16 -3.51 14.43
C ALA A 264 -4.98 -2.21 14.56
N MET A 265 -4.66 -1.20 13.76
CA MET A 265 -5.43 0.05 13.73
C MET A 265 -6.80 -0.08 13.06
N VAL A 266 -7.00 -1.07 12.18
CA VAL A 266 -8.27 -1.26 11.46
C VAL A 266 -9.46 -1.48 12.40
N PRO A 267 -9.43 -2.40 13.38
CA PRO A 267 -10.52 -2.53 14.35
C PRO A 267 -10.77 -1.28 15.18
N VAL A 268 -9.69 -0.60 15.58
CA VAL A 268 -9.77 0.64 16.37
C VAL A 268 -10.44 1.74 15.53
N ALA A 269 -10.01 1.91 14.28
CA ALA A 269 -10.62 2.87 13.35
C ALA A 269 -12.10 2.53 13.09
N ALA A 270 -12.44 1.26 12.87
CA ALA A 270 -13.81 0.82 12.71
C ALA A 270 -14.67 1.15 13.94
N GLY A 271 -14.16 0.90 15.15
CA GLY A 271 -14.81 1.25 16.40
C GLY A 271 -15.02 2.76 16.56
N ALA A 272 -14.01 3.56 16.24
CA ALA A 272 -14.06 5.02 16.28
C ALA A 272 -15.10 5.57 15.27
N ILE A 273 -15.08 5.08 14.04
CA ILE A 273 -16.09 5.41 13.01
C ILE A 273 -17.49 5.05 13.52
N GLY A 274 -17.66 3.85 14.06
CA GLY A 274 -18.93 3.39 14.61
C GLY A 274 -19.44 4.31 15.72
N TRP A 275 -18.57 4.68 16.66
CA TRP A 275 -18.92 5.56 17.78
C TRP A 275 -19.25 6.99 17.32
N LEU A 276 -18.39 7.60 16.52
CA LEU A 276 -18.56 8.98 16.04
C LEU A 276 -19.81 9.13 15.19
N THR A 277 -20.02 8.20 14.24
CA THR A 277 -21.16 8.22 13.34
C THR A 277 -22.48 8.05 14.10
N ALA A 278 -22.54 7.06 15.01
CA ALA A 278 -23.74 6.84 15.80
C ALA A 278 -24.04 8.06 16.70
N GLN A 279 -23.02 8.64 17.32
CA GLN A 279 -23.14 9.85 18.12
C GLN A 279 -23.72 11.02 17.32
N ALA A 280 -23.19 11.25 16.10
CA ALA A 280 -23.66 12.32 15.22
C ALA A 280 -25.12 12.10 14.80
N VAL A 281 -25.46 10.87 14.36
CA VAL A 281 -26.81 10.53 13.92
C VAL A 281 -27.84 10.70 15.04
N VAL A 282 -27.55 10.23 16.27
CA VAL A 282 -28.43 10.34 17.40
C VAL A 282 -28.64 11.79 17.79
N ARG A 283 -27.58 12.60 17.87
CA ARG A 283 -27.70 14.02 18.21
C ARG A 283 -28.54 14.80 17.19
N VAL A 284 -28.28 14.57 15.88
CA VAL A 284 -29.08 15.22 14.82
C VAL A 284 -30.54 14.80 14.87
N TRP A 285 -30.81 13.54 15.25
CA TRP A 285 -32.20 13.06 15.38
C TRP A 285 -32.91 13.66 16.60
N LEU A 286 -32.24 13.71 17.77
CA LEU A 286 -32.79 14.31 19.00
C LEU A 286 -33.05 15.81 18.83
N ALA A 287 -32.16 16.54 18.15
CA ALA A 287 -32.35 17.98 17.89
C ALA A 287 -33.56 18.30 16.98
N ARG A 288 -34.22 17.29 16.38
CA ARG A 288 -35.40 17.43 15.54
C ARG A 288 -36.69 17.02 16.26
N LEU A 289 -36.57 16.54 17.49
CA LEU A 289 -37.73 16.28 18.32
C LEU A 289 -38.28 17.63 18.85
N PRO A 290 -39.61 17.90 18.76
CA PRO A 290 -40.22 19.12 19.26
C PRO A 290 -40.16 19.21 20.78
#